data_27c380079e0b6f3d95f3868f5eb07294
#
_entry.id   27c380079e0b6f3d95f3868f5eb07294
#
_cell.length_a   1.000
_cell.length_b   1.000
_cell.length_c   1.000
_cell.angle_alpha   90.00
_cell.angle_beta   90.00
_cell.angle_gamma   90.00
#
_symmetry.space_group_name_H-M   'P 1'
#
loop_
_entity.id
_entity.type
_entity.pdbx_description
1 polymer ?
#
loop_
_entity_poly.entity_id
_entity_poly.type
_entity_poly.pdbx_seq_one_letter_code
_entity_poly.pdbx_strand_id
1 'polypeptide(L)'
;TPLLVIETVDEQRVIECFRHVIAQALHPLWRWTLTDGLGRLDFAQTGAEVAPDATATLDAIRAQDERGIYLMFDFHSLLRYAMSLRQLREIVQRQRSAAHTIVLVGARVELPEELEALALRVPLSLPDLKELAGILRGEAVAWQREQGRNVTVDNDAARTIVRNLLGLSAPDARRIVRKLIYNDGALGPQDLPELMQSKFDLLNRSGLLHYEYATASFADIAGVGRVREWVQRRRAVFLAATPDPAL
;
A
#
# COMPACT_ATOMS: atom_id res chain seq x y z
N THR A 1 0.74 -11.08 -19.19
CA THR A 1 -0.70 -10.75 -19.14
C THR A 1 -0.83 -9.29 -19.51
N PRO A 2 -1.64 -8.93 -20.51
CA PRO A 2 -1.72 -7.57 -21.03
C PRO A 2 -2.58 -6.63 -20.16
N LEU A 3 -3.42 -7.17 -19.27
CA LEU A 3 -4.27 -6.40 -18.37
C LEU A 3 -4.05 -6.85 -16.92
N LEU A 4 -3.61 -5.92 -16.08
CA LEU A 4 -3.44 -6.11 -14.65
C LEU A 4 -4.42 -5.21 -13.90
N VAL A 5 -4.90 -5.67 -12.75
CA VAL A 5 -5.74 -4.90 -11.83
C VAL A 5 -5.08 -4.90 -10.45
N ILE A 6 -4.90 -3.71 -9.90
CA ILE A 6 -4.34 -3.51 -8.56
C ILE A 6 -5.34 -2.66 -7.76
N GLU A 7 -5.94 -3.25 -6.74
CA GLU A 7 -6.85 -2.54 -5.84
C GLU A 7 -6.07 -1.96 -4.67
N THR A 8 -5.92 -0.64 -4.67
CA THR A 8 -5.22 0.10 -3.61
C THR A 8 -5.57 1.58 -3.63
N VAL A 9 -5.43 2.22 -2.47
CA VAL A 9 -5.43 3.69 -2.34
C VAL A 9 -4.00 4.26 -2.33
N ASP A 10 -2.98 3.39 -2.34
CA ASP A 10 -1.57 3.77 -2.27
C ASP A 10 -0.97 3.79 -3.69
N GLU A 11 -1.34 4.82 -4.46
CA GLU A 11 -0.86 5.03 -5.82
C GLU A 11 0.66 5.16 -5.90
N GLN A 12 1.25 5.87 -4.93
CA GLN A 12 2.69 6.10 -4.89
C GLN A 12 3.46 4.79 -4.77
N ARG A 13 2.97 3.86 -3.96
CA ARG A 13 3.57 2.52 -3.82
C ARG A 13 3.49 1.73 -5.12
N VAL A 14 2.39 1.82 -5.86
CA VAL A 14 2.29 1.19 -7.20
C VAL A 14 3.36 1.75 -8.12
N ILE A 15 3.50 3.07 -8.19
CA ILE A 15 4.51 3.74 -9.02
C ILE A 15 5.93 3.27 -8.64
N GLU A 16 6.24 3.21 -7.35
CA GLU A 16 7.56 2.76 -6.85
C GLU A 16 7.83 1.30 -7.21
N CYS A 17 6.84 0.41 -7.05
CA CYS A 17 6.95 -0.99 -7.46
C CYS A 17 7.27 -1.12 -8.96
N PHE A 18 6.54 -0.40 -9.80
CA PHE A 18 6.77 -0.46 -11.25
C PHE A 18 8.08 0.19 -11.67
N ARG A 19 8.50 1.28 -11.04
CA ARG A 19 9.85 1.86 -11.27
C ARG A 19 10.97 0.86 -10.98
N HIS A 20 10.83 0.06 -9.94
CA HIS A 20 11.79 -1.01 -9.63
C HIS A 20 11.82 -2.09 -10.72
N VAL A 21 10.65 -2.49 -11.23
CA VAL A 21 10.51 -3.49 -12.30
C VAL A 21 11.13 -2.99 -13.60
N ILE A 22 10.85 -1.74 -14.00
CA ILE A 22 11.36 -1.18 -15.26
C ILE A 22 12.86 -0.89 -15.23
N ALA A 23 13.44 -0.62 -14.05
CA ALA A 23 14.90 -0.46 -13.92
C ALA A 23 15.66 -1.70 -14.41
N GLN A 24 15.02 -2.86 -14.44
CA GLN A 24 15.59 -4.12 -14.97
C GLN A 24 15.16 -4.45 -16.40
N ALA A 25 14.03 -3.91 -16.86
CA ALA A 25 13.37 -4.36 -18.10
C ALA A 25 13.43 -3.34 -19.26
N LEU A 26 13.92 -2.12 -19.04
CA LEU A 26 14.07 -1.02 -20.02
C LEU A 26 12.80 -0.73 -20.84
N HIS A 27 11.61 -0.94 -20.26
CA HIS A 27 10.35 -0.62 -20.92
C HIS A 27 9.85 0.76 -20.50
N PRO A 28 9.27 1.56 -21.42
CA PRO A 28 8.64 2.83 -21.09
C PRO A 28 7.54 2.64 -20.05
N LEU A 29 7.56 3.47 -18.99
CA LEU A 29 6.53 3.52 -17.98
C LEU A 29 5.72 4.80 -18.13
N TRP A 30 4.43 4.64 -18.27
CA TRP A 30 3.48 5.72 -18.42
C TRP A 30 2.54 5.79 -17.22
N ARG A 31 2.11 7.00 -16.90
CA ARG A 31 1.05 7.26 -15.92
C ARG A 31 -0.07 8.04 -16.58
N TRP A 32 -1.27 7.61 -16.33
CA TRP A 32 -2.47 8.36 -16.69
C TRP A 32 -3.33 8.64 -15.47
N THR A 33 -3.81 9.87 -15.36
CA THR A 33 -4.86 10.28 -14.43
C THR A 33 -5.88 11.13 -15.15
N LEU A 34 -7.09 11.23 -14.61
CA LEU A 34 -8.15 12.06 -15.20
C LEU A 34 -7.82 13.56 -15.14
N THR A 35 -6.92 13.97 -14.26
CA THR A 35 -6.48 15.36 -14.08
C THR A 35 -5.29 15.74 -14.94
N ASP A 36 -4.32 14.83 -15.04
CA ASP A 36 -3.02 15.13 -15.65
C ASP A 36 -2.89 14.60 -17.10
N GLY A 37 -3.76 13.65 -17.50
CA GLY A 37 -3.61 12.94 -18.77
C GLY A 37 -2.52 11.90 -18.77
N LEU A 38 -2.05 11.48 -19.95
CA LEU A 38 -1.02 10.47 -20.14
C LEU A 38 0.37 11.12 -20.21
N GLY A 39 1.25 10.77 -19.28
CA GLY A 39 2.63 11.24 -19.23
C GLY A 39 3.62 10.13 -18.88
N ARG A 40 4.88 10.29 -19.29
CA ARG A 40 5.95 9.34 -18.99
C ARG A 40 6.48 9.51 -17.55
N LEU A 41 6.80 8.39 -16.91
CA LEU A 41 7.36 8.34 -15.55
C LEU A 41 8.84 7.97 -15.50
N ASP A 42 9.39 7.43 -16.57
CA ASP A 42 10.79 7.00 -16.69
C ASP A 42 11.76 8.13 -17.00
N PHE A 43 11.27 9.28 -17.48
CA PHE A 43 12.03 10.50 -17.66
C PHE A 43 11.60 11.60 -16.70
N ALA A 44 12.51 12.51 -16.39
CA ALA A 44 12.22 13.68 -15.54
C ALA A 44 11.33 14.75 -16.23
N GLN A 45 10.66 14.41 -17.33
CA GLN A 45 9.74 15.32 -17.99
C GLN A 45 8.45 15.48 -17.21
N THR A 46 8.17 16.70 -16.83
CA THR A 46 6.93 17.12 -16.18
C THR A 46 5.98 17.65 -17.23
N GLY A 47 5.01 16.85 -17.65
CA GLY A 47 3.94 17.29 -18.54
C GLY A 47 3.19 16.12 -19.16
N ALA A 48 1.90 16.28 -19.38
CA ALA A 48 1.12 15.33 -20.13
C ALA A 48 1.51 15.39 -21.61
N GLU A 49 1.79 14.23 -22.19
CA GLU A 49 1.97 14.11 -23.65
C GLU A 49 0.62 14.03 -24.37
N VAL A 50 -0.41 13.54 -23.67
CA VAL A 50 -1.78 13.42 -24.16
C VAL A 50 -2.75 13.98 -23.12
N ALA A 51 -3.71 14.76 -23.58
CA ALA A 51 -4.77 15.33 -22.73
C ALA A 51 -5.54 14.25 -21.95
N PRO A 52 -6.20 14.58 -20.82
CA PRO A 52 -6.89 13.62 -19.96
C PRO A 52 -8.22 13.08 -20.55
N ASP A 53 -8.31 12.95 -21.86
CA ASP A 53 -9.44 12.32 -22.55
C ASP A 53 -9.21 10.81 -22.69
N ALA A 54 -10.21 10.03 -22.32
CA ALA A 54 -10.10 8.57 -22.34
C ALA A 54 -9.88 8.00 -23.73
N THR A 55 -10.61 8.51 -24.71
CA THR A 55 -10.54 8.04 -26.10
C THR A 55 -9.20 8.41 -26.72
N ALA A 56 -8.78 9.68 -26.57
CA ALA A 56 -7.49 10.15 -27.06
C ALA A 56 -6.32 9.38 -26.40
N THR A 57 -6.43 9.08 -25.10
CA THR A 57 -5.43 8.28 -24.37
C THR A 57 -5.32 6.86 -24.94
N LEU A 58 -6.45 6.16 -25.12
CA LEU A 58 -6.45 4.81 -25.66
C LEU A 58 -5.99 4.76 -27.12
N ASP A 59 -6.33 5.77 -27.92
CA ASP A 59 -5.84 5.91 -29.30
C ASP A 59 -4.32 6.15 -29.32
N ALA A 60 -3.79 6.98 -28.43
CA ALA A 60 -2.36 7.19 -28.29
C ALA A 60 -1.62 5.90 -27.89
N ILE A 61 -2.14 5.14 -26.92
CA ILE A 61 -1.58 3.84 -26.53
C ILE A 61 -1.61 2.86 -27.70
N ARG A 62 -2.71 2.84 -28.45
CA ARG A 62 -2.87 1.96 -29.61
C ARG A 62 -1.90 2.29 -30.74
N ALA A 63 -1.52 3.55 -30.88
CA ALA A 63 -0.58 4.02 -31.89
C ALA A 63 0.89 3.78 -31.56
N GLN A 64 1.22 3.42 -30.32
CA GLN A 64 2.60 3.09 -29.92
C GLN A 64 3.03 1.74 -30.46
N ASP A 65 4.18 1.69 -31.11
CA ASP A 65 4.79 0.47 -31.63
C ASP A 65 5.71 -0.22 -30.61
N GLU A 66 6.20 0.53 -29.63
CA GLU A 66 7.07 0.00 -28.58
C GLU A 66 6.28 -0.54 -27.40
N ARG A 67 6.73 -1.68 -26.85
CA ARG A 67 6.14 -2.27 -25.65
C ARG A 67 6.25 -1.28 -24.48
N GLY A 68 5.10 -0.91 -23.90
CA GLY A 68 5.02 0.00 -22.76
C GLY A 68 4.18 -0.55 -21.62
N ILE A 69 4.41 -0.03 -20.41
CA ILE A 69 3.60 -0.26 -19.22
C ILE A 69 2.84 1.02 -18.92
N TYR A 70 1.52 0.92 -18.80
CA TYR A 70 0.61 2.04 -18.60
C TYR A 70 -0.14 1.90 -17.28
N LEU A 71 0.24 2.71 -16.27
CA LEU A 71 -0.46 2.80 -15.00
C LEU A 71 -1.64 3.77 -15.16
N MET A 72 -2.86 3.24 -15.11
CA MET A 72 -4.09 3.99 -15.36
C MET A 72 -4.90 4.09 -14.06
N PHE A 73 -4.77 5.22 -13.37
CA PHE A 73 -5.43 5.46 -12.09
C PHE A 73 -6.90 5.86 -12.32
N ASP A 74 -7.79 5.15 -11.62
CA ASP A 74 -9.25 5.31 -11.67
C ASP A 74 -9.88 5.23 -13.06
N PHE A 75 -9.14 4.75 -14.07
CA PHE A 75 -9.64 4.63 -15.44
C PHE A 75 -10.84 3.69 -15.55
N HIS A 76 -10.96 2.73 -14.65
CA HIS A 76 -12.07 1.77 -14.60
C HIS A 76 -13.45 2.47 -14.57
N SER A 77 -13.53 3.65 -13.95
CA SER A 77 -14.77 4.45 -13.92
C SER A 77 -15.27 4.90 -15.30
N LEU A 78 -14.36 4.96 -16.29
CA LEU A 78 -14.65 5.35 -17.67
C LEU A 78 -15.02 4.15 -18.56
N LEU A 79 -14.86 2.91 -18.07
CA LEU A 79 -15.22 1.69 -18.81
C LEU A 79 -16.74 1.47 -18.94
N ARG A 80 -17.54 2.27 -18.25
CA ARG A 80 -18.99 2.37 -18.48
C ARG A 80 -19.36 2.90 -19.88
N TYR A 81 -18.43 3.61 -20.53
CA TYR A 81 -18.63 4.12 -21.89
C TYR A 81 -18.20 3.06 -22.90
N ALA A 82 -19.11 2.68 -23.79
CA ALA A 82 -18.91 1.59 -24.74
C ALA A 82 -17.66 1.78 -25.63
N MET A 83 -17.32 3.04 -25.99
CA MET A 83 -16.13 3.33 -26.79
C MET A 83 -14.85 3.00 -26.02
N SER A 84 -14.71 3.48 -24.78
CA SER A 84 -13.54 3.22 -23.93
C SER A 84 -13.38 1.72 -23.65
N LEU A 85 -14.47 1.02 -23.36
CA LEU A 85 -14.48 -0.42 -23.16
C LEU A 85 -13.99 -1.16 -24.42
N ARG A 86 -14.53 -0.79 -25.58
CA ARG A 86 -14.16 -1.42 -26.85
C ARG A 86 -12.70 -1.20 -27.20
N GLN A 87 -12.22 0.03 -27.09
CA GLN A 87 -10.82 0.37 -27.39
C GLN A 87 -9.85 -0.35 -26.43
N LEU A 88 -10.13 -0.35 -25.12
CA LEU A 88 -9.29 -1.06 -24.16
C LEU A 88 -9.23 -2.55 -24.46
N ARG A 89 -10.37 -3.18 -24.77
CA ARG A 89 -10.44 -4.59 -25.15
C ARG A 89 -9.60 -4.87 -26.40
N GLU A 90 -9.64 -4.01 -27.41
CA GLU A 90 -8.81 -4.15 -28.63
C GLU A 90 -7.31 -4.07 -28.31
N ILE A 91 -6.89 -3.14 -27.45
CA ILE A 91 -5.49 -3.02 -27.02
C ILE A 91 -5.05 -4.30 -26.30
N VAL A 92 -5.85 -4.79 -25.35
CA VAL A 92 -5.56 -5.99 -24.57
C VAL A 92 -5.49 -7.26 -25.43
N GLN A 93 -6.32 -7.34 -26.48
CA GLN A 93 -6.36 -8.49 -27.38
C GLN A 93 -5.30 -8.45 -28.49
N ARG A 94 -4.69 -7.30 -28.75
CA ARG A 94 -3.76 -7.05 -29.87
C ARG A 94 -2.33 -7.60 -29.63
N GLN A 95 -2.18 -8.74 -29.04
CA GLN A 95 -0.93 -9.30 -28.50
C GLN A 95 0.21 -9.62 -29.49
N ARG A 96 0.09 -9.35 -30.77
CA ARG A 96 1.04 -9.91 -31.75
C ARG A 96 2.22 -9.03 -32.16
N SER A 97 2.21 -7.71 -31.98
CA SER A 97 3.33 -6.84 -32.39
C SER A 97 3.86 -5.89 -31.33
N ALA A 98 2.98 -5.31 -30.49
CA ALA A 98 3.39 -4.48 -29.37
C ALA A 98 2.54 -4.87 -28.14
N ALA A 99 3.02 -5.78 -27.35
CA ALA A 99 2.31 -6.25 -26.16
C ALA A 99 2.43 -5.21 -25.04
N HIS A 100 1.53 -4.21 -25.06
CA HIS A 100 1.42 -3.28 -23.94
C HIS A 100 0.90 -3.99 -22.69
N THR A 101 1.32 -3.52 -21.54
CA THR A 101 0.75 -3.91 -20.24
C THR A 101 -0.05 -2.75 -19.69
N ILE A 102 -1.36 -2.91 -19.64
CA ILE A 102 -2.27 -1.96 -19.01
C ILE A 102 -2.45 -2.37 -17.55
N VAL A 103 -2.28 -1.44 -16.63
CA VAL A 103 -2.45 -1.65 -15.19
C VAL A 103 -3.54 -0.71 -14.70
N LEU A 104 -4.71 -1.23 -14.42
CA LEU A 104 -5.80 -0.48 -13.83
C LEU A 104 -5.59 -0.42 -12.31
N VAL A 105 -5.52 0.79 -11.78
CA VAL A 105 -5.29 1.04 -10.36
C VAL A 105 -6.44 1.84 -9.79
N GLY A 106 -6.95 1.45 -8.64
CA GLY A 106 -8.00 2.17 -7.94
C GLY A 106 -8.32 1.53 -6.59
N ALA A 107 -9.06 2.24 -5.74
CA ALA A 107 -9.43 1.72 -4.41
C ALA A 107 -10.30 0.45 -4.52
N ARG A 108 -11.15 0.39 -5.50
CA ARG A 108 -11.97 -0.75 -5.90
C ARG A 108 -12.17 -0.69 -7.40
N VAL A 109 -11.83 -1.77 -8.09
CA VAL A 109 -11.89 -1.84 -9.56
C VAL A 109 -12.93 -2.87 -9.99
N GLU A 110 -14.09 -2.39 -10.38
CA GLU A 110 -15.13 -3.21 -11.00
C GLU A 110 -14.94 -3.20 -12.50
N LEU A 111 -14.79 -4.39 -13.10
CA LEU A 111 -14.61 -4.55 -14.53
C LEU A 111 -15.86 -5.12 -15.18
N PRO A 112 -16.19 -4.70 -16.42
CA PRO A 112 -17.13 -5.41 -17.28
C PRO A 112 -16.67 -6.86 -17.48
N GLU A 113 -17.63 -7.78 -17.62
CA GLU A 113 -17.39 -9.22 -17.70
C GLU A 113 -16.40 -9.60 -18.84
N GLU A 114 -16.46 -8.86 -19.96
CA GLU A 114 -15.57 -9.10 -21.09
C GLU A 114 -14.09 -8.78 -20.80
N LEU A 115 -13.80 -7.90 -19.86
CA LEU A 115 -12.44 -7.58 -19.43
C LEU A 115 -12.00 -8.41 -18.23
N GLU A 116 -12.91 -8.82 -17.36
CA GLU A 116 -12.59 -9.65 -16.19
C GLU A 116 -11.91 -10.96 -16.61
N ALA A 117 -12.39 -11.59 -17.68
CA ALA A 117 -11.79 -12.81 -18.23
C ALA A 117 -10.36 -12.61 -18.79
N LEU A 118 -9.97 -11.37 -19.09
CA LEU A 118 -8.65 -11.01 -19.64
C LEU A 118 -7.71 -10.43 -18.58
N ALA A 119 -8.24 -10.08 -17.41
CA ALA A 119 -7.52 -9.39 -16.35
C ALA A 119 -6.87 -10.38 -15.37
N LEU A 120 -5.70 -9.98 -14.87
CA LEU A 120 -5.06 -10.61 -13.71
C LEU A 120 -5.11 -9.63 -12.53
N ARG A 121 -5.81 -10.00 -11.47
CA ARG A 121 -5.82 -9.24 -10.22
C ARG A 121 -4.55 -9.53 -9.42
N VAL A 122 -3.80 -8.48 -9.13
CA VAL A 122 -2.54 -8.57 -8.39
C VAL A 122 -2.71 -7.86 -7.05
N PRO A 123 -2.67 -8.59 -5.93
CA PRO A 123 -2.74 -7.95 -4.62
C PRO A 123 -1.46 -7.17 -4.34
N LEU A 124 -1.60 -5.92 -3.93
CA LEU A 124 -0.48 -5.13 -3.43
C LEU A 124 -0.22 -5.53 -1.97
N SER A 125 0.93 -6.13 -1.69
CA SER A 125 1.30 -6.51 -0.32
C SER A 125 1.42 -5.27 0.57
N LEU A 126 0.98 -5.41 1.83
CA LEU A 126 1.21 -4.37 2.84
C LEU A 126 2.70 -4.22 3.14
N PRO A 127 3.14 -3.05 3.65
CA PRO A 127 4.53 -2.81 3.99
C PRO A 127 5.08 -3.83 4.97
N ASP A 128 6.28 -4.32 4.70
CA ASP A 128 7.04 -5.16 5.63
C ASP A 128 7.72 -4.33 6.74
N LEU A 129 8.38 -5.00 7.70
CA LEU A 129 9.08 -4.32 8.80
C LEU A 129 10.18 -3.37 8.32
N LYS A 130 10.86 -3.70 7.23
CA LYS A 130 11.95 -2.89 6.67
C LYS A 130 11.40 -1.60 6.04
N GLU A 131 10.31 -1.73 5.30
CA GLU A 131 9.59 -0.61 4.68
C GLU A 131 8.98 0.31 5.74
N LEU A 132 8.34 -0.26 6.78
CA LEU A 132 7.80 0.51 7.91
C LEU A 132 8.89 1.25 8.70
N ALA A 133 10.04 0.61 8.91
CA ALA A 133 11.19 1.29 9.51
C ALA A 133 11.74 2.41 8.59
N GLY A 134 11.64 2.23 7.26
CA GLY A 134 11.93 3.27 6.27
C GLY A 134 11.00 4.46 6.39
N ILE A 135 9.69 4.22 6.55
CA ILE A 135 8.67 5.27 6.76
C ILE A 135 8.99 6.05 8.04
N LEU A 136 9.27 5.37 9.15
CA LEU A 136 9.61 6.02 10.42
C LEU A 136 10.83 6.94 10.26
N ARG A 137 11.91 6.44 9.63
CA ARG A 137 13.11 7.26 9.37
C ARG A 137 12.83 8.44 8.45
N GLY A 138 12.01 8.24 7.41
CA GLY A 138 11.61 9.29 6.48
C GLY A 138 10.88 10.45 7.16
N GLU A 139 9.93 10.14 8.04
CA GLU A 139 9.21 11.15 8.81
C GLU A 139 10.10 11.85 9.85
N ALA A 140 11.03 11.14 10.49
CA ALA A 140 12.00 11.75 11.38
C ALA A 140 12.93 12.74 10.66
N VAL A 141 13.39 12.40 9.44
CA VAL A 141 14.18 13.30 8.60
C VAL A 141 13.35 14.51 8.13
N ALA A 142 12.08 14.30 7.76
CA ALA A 142 11.19 15.39 7.37
C ALA A 142 11.03 16.39 8.53
N TRP A 143 10.73 15.88 9.73
CA TRP A 143 10.61 16.70 10.94
C TRP A 143 11.89 17.46 11.26
N GLN A 144 13.08 16.79 11.14
CA GLN A 144 14.37 17.47 11.34
C GLN A 144 14.57 18.65 10.39
N ARG A 145 14.18 18.50 9.12
CA ARG A 145 14.28 19.59 8.13
C ARG A 145 13.36 20.75 8.46
N GLU A 146 12.14 20.45 8.96
CA GLU A 146 11.14 21.45 9.29
C GLU A 146 11.46 22.19 10.61
N GLN A 147 11.93 21.45 11.62
CA GLN A 147 12.14 21.97 12.98
C GLN A 147 13.59 22.34 13.31
N GLY A 148 14.55 21.99 12.45
CA GLY A 148 15.99 22.27 12.65
C GLY A 148 16.65 21.47 13.77
N ARG A 149 15.97 20.46 14.35
CA ARG A 149 16.48 19.61 15.42
C ARG A 149 16.17 18.13 15.18
N ASN A 150 16.96 17.24 15.76
CA ASN A 150 16.74 15.79 15.62
C ASN A 150 15.58 15.31 16.47
N VAL A 151 14.87 14.28 15.99
CA VAL A 151 13.92 13.52 16.81
C VAL A 151 14.69 12.74 17.89
N THR A 152 14.22 12.82 19.13
CA THR A 152 14.76 11.95 20.20
C THR A 152 14.13 10.57 20.07
N VAL A 153 14.94 9.52 19.92
CA VAL A 153 14.44 8.17 19.64
C VAL A 153 14.94 7.19 20.68
N ASP A 154 14.01 6.55 21.40
CA ASP A 154 14.26 5.31 22.12
C ASP A 154 14.25 4.14 21.11
N ASN A 155 15.37 3.45 20.96
CA ASN A 155 15.51 2.40 19.94
C ASN A 155 14.60 1.18 20.19
N ASP A 156 14.32 0.83 21.42
CA ASP A 156 13.46 -0.32 21.75
C ASP A 156 11.98 0.04 21.55
N ALA A 157 11.61 1.25 21.95
CA ALA A 157 10.29 1.79 21.62
C ALA A 157 10.08 1.90 20.10
N ALA A 158 11.04 2.42 19.35
CA ALA A 158 10.98 2.51 17.90
C ALA A 158 10.78 1.14 17.22
N ARG A 159 11.49 0.11 17.67
CA ARG A 159 11.27 -1.27 17.18
C ARG A 159 9.86 -1.78 17.50
N THR A 160 9.36 -1.47 18.68
CA THR A 160 8.01 -1.86 19.11
C THR A 160 6.96 -1.10 18.31
N ILE A 161 7.15 0.20 18.06
CA ILE A 161 6.30 1.02 17.18
C ILE A 161 6.24 0.40 15.78
N VAL A 162 7.38 0.13 15.15
CA VAL A 162 7.44 -0.47 13.81
C VAL A 162 6.70 -1.81 13.74
N ARG A 163 6.84 -2.68 14.76
CA ARG A 163 6.09 -3.94 14.82
C ARG A 163 4.58 -3.73 14.93
N ASN A 164 4.16 -2.74 15.70
CA ASN A 164 2.75 -2.44 15.87
C ASN A 164 2.12 -1.77 14.64
N LEU A 165 2.91 -1.19 13.74
CA LEU A 165 2.44 -0.68 12.44
C LEU A 165 2.14 -1.79 11.42
N LEU A 166 2.59 -3.03 11.62
CA LEU A 166 2.28 -4.14 10.72
C LEU A 166 0.77 -4.30 10.50
N GLY A 167 0.40 -4.55 9.25
CA GLY A 167 -1.01 -4.67 8.83
C GLY A 167 -1.65 -3.34 8.43
N LEU A 168 -0.92 -2.21 8.49
CA LEU A 168 -1.36 -0.92 7.98
C LEU A 168 -0.83 -0.67 6.57
N SER A 169 -1.57 0.14 5.80
CA SER A 169 -1.07 0.68 4.53
C SER A 169 0.08 1.67 4.78
N ALA A 170 0.95 1.91 3.77
CA ALA A 170 2.04 2.88 3.92
C ALA A 170 1.54 4.31 4.22
N PRO A 171 0.47 4.84 3.59
CA PRO A 171 -0.10 6.12 3.96
C PRO A 171 -0.60 6.19 5.41
N ASP A 172 -1.28 5.13 5.88
CA ASP A 172 -1.79 5.08 7.25
C ASP A 172 -0.65 5.01 8.27
N ALA A 173 0.35 4.16 8.02
CA ALA A 173 1.55 4.08 8.85
C ALA A 173 2.29 5.42 8.91
N ARG A 174 2.46 6.09 7.77
CA ARG A 174 3.07 7.43 7.68
C ARG A 174 2.30 8.45 8.49
N ARG A 175 0.97 8.47 8.37
CA ARG A 175 0.11 9.40 9.12
C ARG A 175 0.24 9.22 10.63
N ILE A 176 0.26 7.98 11.12
CA ILE A 176 0.43 7.68 12.53
C ILE A 176 1.83 8.11 13.01
N VAL A 177 2.88 7.69 12.33
CA VAL A 177 4.27 8.02 12.70
C VAL A 177 4.47 9.53 12.72
N ARG A 178 3.95 10.24 11.71
CA ARG A 178 3.99 11.70 11.66
C ARG A 178 3.31 12.31 12.87
N LYS A 179 2.10 11.84 13.23
CA LYS A 179 1.37 12.33 14.39
C LYS A 179 2.20 12.16 15.68
N LEU A 180 2.79 10.98 15.92
CA LEU A 180 3.61 10.71 17.10
C LEU A 180 4.83 11.64 17.17
N ILE A 181 5.59 11.77 16.07
CA ILE A 181 6.78 12.63 16.04
C ILE A 181 6.43 14.11 16.20
N TYR A 182 5.36 14.58 15.57
CA TYR A 182 4.98 16.00 15.59
C TYR A 182 4.32 16.45 16.90
N ASN A 183 3.98 15.51 17.78
CA ASN A 183 3.43 15.81 19.10
C ASN A 183 4.47 16.47 20.02
N ASP A 184 5.66 15.87 20.16
CA ASP A 184 6.70 16.35 21.07
C ASP A 184 8.14 16.29 20.51
N GLY A 185 8.33 15.75 19.31
CA GLY A 185 9.64 15.56 18.68
C GLY A 185 10.41 14.38 19.27
N ALA A 186 9.72 13.43 19.87
CA ALA A 186 10.31 12.21 20.42
C ALA A 186 9.57 10.95 19.97
N LEU A 187 10.20 9.79 20.12
CA LEU A 187 9.59 8.49 19.96
C LEU A 187 10.02 7.62 21.16
N GLY A 188 9.06 7.30 22.01
CA GLY A 188 9.29 6.59 23.25
C GLY A 188 8.19 5.61 23.62
N PRO A 189 8.30 4.91 24.76
CA PRO A 189 7.27 3.98 25.24
C PRO A 189 5.92 4.66 25.48
N GLN A 190 5.90 5.97 25.79
CA GLN A 190 4.70 6.78 26.02
C GLN A 190 3.81 6.90 24.77
N ASP A 191 4.37 6.70 23.57
CA ASP A 191 3.65 6.79 22.30
C ASP A 191 2.86 5.53 21.95
N LEU A 192 3.16 4.41 22.61
CA LEU A 192 2.52 3.12 22.31
C LEU A 192 1.00 3.13 22.52
N PRO A 193 0.44 3.72 23.59
CA PRO A 193 -1.01 3.78 23.76
C PRO A 193 -1.68 4.59 22.63
N GLU A 194 -1.11 5.73 22.23
CA GLU A 194 -1.63 6.56 21.13
C GLU A 194 -1.54 5.85 19.78
N LEU A 195 -0.44 5.14 19.51
CA LEU A 195 -0.28 4.29 18.34
C LEU A 195 -1.39 3.24 18.26
N MET A 196 -1.60 2.50 19.36
CA MET A 196 -2.59 1.42 19.42
C MET A 196 -4.01 1.97 19.23
N GLN A 197 -4.33 3.09 19.84
CA GLN A 197 -5.61 3.77 19.63
C GLN A 197 -5.79 4.17 18.17
N SER A 198 -4.81 4.85 17.59
CA SER A 198 -4.87 5.30 16.19
C SER A 198 -5.01 4.14 15.22
N LYS A 199 -4.32 3.03 15.47
CA LYS A 199 -4.46 1.80 14.68
C LYS A 199 -5.85 1.18 14.82
N PHE A 200 -6.38 1.10 16.03
CA PHE A 200 -7.71 0.59 16.29
C PHE A 200 -8.77 1.42 15.56
N ASP A 201 -8.71 2.75 15.65
CA ASP A 201 -9.66 3.66 14.99
C ASP A 201 -9.67 3.46 13.47
N LEU A 202 -8.50 3.18 12.86
CA LEU A 202 -8.39 2.87 11.44
C LEU A 202 -9.00 1.53 11.05
N LEU A 203 -8.84 0.51 11.88
CA LEU A 203 -9.33 -0.84 11.60
C LEU A 203 -10.81 -1.00 11.93
N ASN A 204 -11.32 -0.22 12.88
CA ASN A 204 -12.70 -0.31 13.39
C ASN A 204 -13.69 0.60 12.65
N ARG A 205 -13.51 0.82 11.36
CA ARG A 205 -14.42 1.66 10.54
C ARG A 205 -15.88 1.18 10.56
N SER A 206 -16.10 -0.11 10.77
CA SER A 206 -17.44 -0.70 10.85
C SER A 206 -18.06 -0.67 12.26
N GLY A 207 -17.30 -0.29 13.28
CA GLY A 207 -17.76 -0.28 14.68
C GLY A 207 -17.99 -1.67 15.31
N LEU A 208 -17.55 -2.74 14.65
CA LEU A 208 -17.77 -4.12 15.11
C LEU A 208 -16.72 -4.59 16.11
N LEU A 209 -15.57 -3.90 16.19
CA LEU A 209 -14.48 -4.26 17.09
C LEU A 209 -14.57 -3.41 18.35
N HIS A 210 -14.25 -4.01 19.50
CA HIS A 210 -14.03 -3.30 20.75
C HIS A 210 -12.57 -3.46 21.16
N TYR A 211 -11.92 -2.36 21.54
CA TYR A 211 -10.54 -2.38 22.01
C TYR A 211 -10.50 -2.20 23.51
N GLU A 212 -9.95 -3.18 24.21
CA GLU A 212 -9.77 -3.14 25.67
C GLU A 212 -8.40 -2.57 26.00
N TYR A 213 -8.38 -1.34 26.53
CA TYR A 213 -7.14 -0.64 26.88
C TYR A 213 -6.51 -1.14 28.18
N ALA A 214 -7.33 -1.55 29.11
CA ALA A 214 -6.93 -1.97 30.44
C ALA A 214 -7.10 -3.48 30.58
N THR A 215 -6.18 -4.25 30.00
CA THR A 215 -6.18 -5.69 30.17
C THR A 215 -5.67 -6.06 31.56
N ALA A 216 -6.49 -6.76 32.34
CA ALA A 216 -6.07 -7.33 33.60
C ALA A 216 -4.92 -8.33 33.38
N SER A 217 -3.91 -8.29 34.23
CA SER A 217 -2.85 -9.31 34.24
C SER A 217 -3.32 -10.57 34.96
N PHE A 218 -2.66 -11.70 34.73
CA PHE A 218 -2.93 -12.89 35.55
C PHE A 218 -2.66 -12.68 37.05
N ALA A 219 -1.89 -11.63 37.41
CA ALA A 219 -1.64 -11.26 38.79
C ALA A 219 -2.89 -10.66 39.47
N ASP A 220 -3.75 -10.00 38.68
CA ASP A 220 -4.92 -9.27 39.16
C ASP A 220 -6.16 -10.17 39.30
N ILE A 221 -6.07 -11.42 38.81
CA ILE A 221 -7.20 -12.38 38.81
C ILE A 221 -6.96 -13.46 39.87
N ALA A 222 -7.86 -13.56 40.84
CA ALA A 222 -7.84 -14.61 41.84
C ALA A 222 -8.40 -15.94 41.26
N GLY A 223 -7.91 -17.08 41.79
CA GLY A 223 -8.42 -18.41 41.50
C GLY A 223 -7.96 -19.03 40.16
N VAL A 224 -7.17 -18.34 39.34
CA VAL A 224 -6.72 -18.83 38.02
C VAL A 224 -5.34 -19.51 38.02
N GLY A 225 -4.86 -20.00 39.16
CA GLY A 225 -3.51 -20.60 39.31
C GLY A 225 -3.22 -21.72 38.30
N ARG A 226 -4.18 -22.65 38.10
CA ARG A 226 -4.04 -23.75 37.14
C ARG A 226 -3.99 -23.26 35.67
N VAL A 227 -4.79 -22.25 35.36
CA VAL A 227 -4.81 -21.65 34.00
C VAL A 227 -3.48 -20.92 33.75
N ARG A 228 -2.99 -20.16 34.71
CA ARG A 228 -1.69 -19.48 34.66
C ARG A 228 -0.54 -20.49 34.42
N GLU A 229 -0.48 -21.58 35.19
CA GLU A 229 0.52 -22.63 35.01
C GLU A 229 0.40 -23.30 33.63
N TRP A 230 -0.81 -23.58 33.17
CA TRP A 230 -1.06 -24.16 31.87
C TRP A 230 -0.58 -23.24 30.72
N VAL A 231 -0.86 -21.94 30.79
CA VAL A 231 -0.40 -20.94 29.81
C VAL A 231 1.13 -20.79 29.87
N GLN A 232 1.74 -20.73 31.07
CA GLN A 232 3.17 -20.59 31.20
C GLN A 232 3.94 -21.77 30.59
N ARG A 233 3.47 -22.99 30.77
CA ARG A 233 4.08 -24.19 30.17
C ARG A 233 4.07 -24.15 28.62
N ARG A 234 3.05 -23.53 28.03
CA ARG A 234 2.89 -23.44 26.57
C ARG A 234 3.48 -22.19 25.93
N ARG A 235 3.79 -21.21 26.75
CA ARG A 235 4.30 -19.91 26.27
C ARG A 235 5.52 -20.04 25.38
N ALA A 236 6.49 -20.87 25.76
CA ALA A 236 7.73 -21.05 25.00
C ALA A 236 7.47 -21.63 23.60
N VAL A 237 6.55 -22.60 23.53
CA VAL A 237 6.18 -23.23 22.26
C VAL A 237 5.36 -22.30 21.38
N PHE A 238 4.42 -21.56 21.96
CA PHE A 238 3.59 -20.58 21.23
C PHE A 238 4.43 -19.42 20.67
N LEU A 239 5.49 -19.00 21.36
CA LEU A 239 6.40 -17.93 20.93
C LEU A 239 7.56 -18.45 20.07
N ALA A 240 7.65 -19.74 19.79
CA ALA A 240 8.67 -20.28 18.90
C ALA A 240 8.49 -19.80 17.46
N ALA A 241 9.60 -19.64 16.73
CA ALA A 241 9.55 -19.22 15.31
C ALA A 241 8.80 -20.23 14.43
N THR A 242 8.79 -21.50 14.81
CA THR A 242 7.99 -22.57 14.18
C THR A 242 7.19 -23.27 15.29
N PRO A 243 5.94 -22.81 15.56
CA PRO A 243 5.08 -23.47 16.54
C PRO A 243 4.77 -24.90 16.14
N ASP A 244 4.77 -25.83 17.13
CA ASP A 244 4.33 -27.20 16.90
C ASP A 244 2.80 -27.21 16.68
N PRO A 245 2.31 -27.68 15.52
CA PRO A 245 0.88 -27.71 15.22
C PRO A 245 0.09 -28.70 16.09
N ALA A 246 0.74 -29.54 16.89
CA ALA A 246 0.10 -30.49 17.81
C ALA A 246 -0.18 -29.92 19.21
N LEU A 247 0.15 -28.64 19.45
CA LEU A 247 -0.09 -27.89 20.69
C LEU A 247 -1.02 -26.75 20.44
#